data_365435649b707aa3ee485a636e61ce0b
#
_entry.id   365435649b707aa3ee485a636e61ce0b
#
_cell.length_a   1.000
_cell.length_b   1.000
_cell.length_c   1.000
_cell.angle_alpha   90.00
_cell.angle_beta   90.00
_cell.angle_gamma   90.00
#
_symmetry.space_group_name_H-M   'P 1'
#
loop_
_entity.id
_entity.type
_entity.pdbx_description
1 polymer ?
#
loop_
_entity_poly.entity_id
_entity_poly.type
_entity_poly.pdbx_seq_one_letter_code
_entity_poly.pdbx_strand_id
1 'polypeptide(L)'
;METKDLKLDGNAIGGLMLELFGVEMTTATSVCSSCGATRPMAELDVYVRAPGTVVRCRTCEAVLMRVVRGPERTWLDLSGLRCLEVPAVD
;
A
#
# COMPACT_ATOMS: atom_id res chain seq x y z
N MET A 1 16.31 -9.41 -16.19
CA MET A 1 16.30 -9.09 -15.40
C MET A 1 15.40 -9.05 -14.62
N GLU A 2 15.28 -9.01 -13.93
CA GLU A 2 14.39 -9.25 -13.11
C GLU A 2 13.97 -8.18 -12.35
N THR A 3 13.82 -7.10 -12.92
CA THR A 3 13.26 -5.95 -12.27
C THR A 3 11.87 -6.21 -11.78
N LYS A 4 11.22 -7.19 -12.34
CA LYS A 4 9.90 -7.53 -11.87
C LYS A 4 9.90 -7.91 -10.40
N ASP A 5 11.05 -8.25 -9.85
CA ASP A 5 11.12 -8.64 -8.47
C ASP A 5 11.58 -7.52 -7.55
N LEU A 6 11.64 -6.31 -8.07
CA LEU A 6 12.07 -5.19 -7.28
C LEU A 6 11.10 -4.92 -6.15
N LYS A 7 11.58 -5.06 -4.93
CA LYS A 7 10.78 -4.80 -3.75
C LYS A 7 11.16 -3.43 -3.18
N LEU A 8 10.16 -2.60 -2.95
CA LEU A 8 10.34 -1.26 -2.41
C LEU A 8 9.62 -1.20 -1.07
N ASP A 9 9.80 -0.10 -0.36
CA ASP A 9 9.00 0.10 0.86
C ASP A 9 7.90 1.10 0.57
N GLY A 10 7.02 1.33 1.55
CA GLY A 10 5.85 2.17 1.37
C GLY A 10 6.16 3.62 1.08
N ASN A 11 7.38 4.07 1.39
CA ASN A 11 7.76 5.44 1.05
C ASN A 11 7.78 5.65 -0.46
N ALA A 12 8.05 4.58 -1.21
CA ALA A 12 8.14 4.69 -2.67
C ALA A 12 6.79 5.05 -3.30
N ILE A 13 5.69 4.80 -2.61
CA ILE A 13 4.37 5.12 -3.14
C ILE A 13 3.70 6.23 -2.37
N GLY A 14 4.48 7.03 -1.64
CA GLY A 14 3.91 8.15 -0.90
C GLY A 14 3.12 9.10 -1.78
N GLY A 15 3.65 9.41 -2.97
CA GLY A 15 2.96 10.30 -3.90
C GLY A 15 1.67 9.69 -4.43
N LEU A 16 1.68 8.41 -4.76
CA LEU A 16 0.48 7.73 -5.20
C LEU A 16 -0.59 7.75 -4.12
N MET A 17 -0.19 7.46 -2.89
CA MET A 17 -1.11 7.42 -1.78
C MET A 17 -1.70 8.81 -1.52
N LEU A 18 -0.86 9.85 -1.64
CA LEU A 18 -1.35 11.21 -1.46
C LEU A 18 -2.42 11.55 -2.50
N GLU A 19 -2.22 11.14 -3.73
CA GLU A 19 -3.22 11.36 -4.78
C GLU A 19 -4.52 10.64 -4.49
N LEU A 20 -4.42 9.40 -4.00
CA LEU A 20 -5.61 8.59 -3.80
C LEU A 20 -6.41 8.99 -2.57
N PHE A 21 -5.73 9.34 -1.51
CA PHE A 21 -6.39 9.60 -0.23
C PHE A 21 -6.48 11.07 0.14
N GLY A 22 -5.74 11.92 -0.55
CA GLY A 22 -5.78 13.35 -0.28
C GLY A 22 -5.00 13.78 0.96
N VAL A 23 -4.32 12.86 1.63
CA VAL A 23 -3.51 13.15 2.80
C VAL A 23 -2.23 12.34 2.72
N GLU A 24 -1.23 12.78 3.47
CA GLU A 24 0.05 12.07 3.55
C GLU A 24 -0.18 10.75 4.28
N MET A 25 0.10 9.64 3.60
CA MET A 25 -0.26 8.33 4.11
C MET A 25 0.91 7.48 4.61
N THR A 26 2.15 7.96 4.48
CA THR A 26 3.29 7.13 4.89
C THR A 26 3.30 6.83 6.38
N THR A 27 2.66 7.69 7.18
CA THR A 27 2.55 7.48 8.62
C THR A 27 1.23 6.83 9.01
N ALA A 28 0.36 6.54 8.04
CA ALA A 28 -0.90 5.86 8.35
C ALA A 28 -0.59 4.47 8.88
N THR A 29 -1.35 4.04 9.86
CA THR A 29 -1.14 2.75 10.49
C THR A 29 -1.97 1.68 9.83
N SER A 30 -1.34 0.61 9.40
CA SER A 30 -2.02 -0.52 8.78
C SER A 30 -2.06 -1.70 9.74
N VAL A 31 -3.15 -2.46 9.68
CA VAL A 31 -3.27 -3.71 10.43
C VAL A 31 -3.57 -4.81 9.42
N CYS A 32 -2.73 -5.83 9.39
CA CYS A 32 -2.89 -6.96 8.48
C CYS A 32 -4.03 -7.85 8.95
N SER A 33 -4.94 -8.18 8.05
CA SER A 33 -6.06 -9.05 8.42
C SER A 33 -5.63 -10.50 8.60
N SER A 34 -4.49 -10.88 8.06
CA SER A 34 -4.02 -12.25 8.12
C SER A 34 -3.23 -12.54 9.39
N CYS A 35 -2.26 -11.69 9.75
CA CYS A 35 -1.41 -11.96 10.91
C CYS A 35 -1.56 -10.93 12.02
N GLY A 36 -2.31 -9.87 11.80
CA GLY A 36 -2.53 -8.85 12.84
C GLY A 36 -1.39 -7.87 13.03
N ALA A 37 -0.33 -7.95 12.24
CA ALA A 37 0.80 -7.04 12.38
C ALA A 37 0.35 -5.61 12.13
N THR A 38 0.84 -4.69 12.97
CA THR A 38 0.50 -3.29 12.89
C THR A 38 1.77 -2.52 12.52
N ARG A 39 1.71 -1.80 11.40
CA ARG A 39 2.89 -1.09 10.89
C ARG A 39 2.48 0.17 10.17
N PRO A 40 3.34 1.21 10.20
CA PRO A 40 3.09 2.37 9.35
C PRO A 40 3.19 1.97 7.88
N MET A 41 2.44 2.65 7.05
CA MET A 41 2.41 2.37 5.62
C MET A 41 3.82 2.39 5.02
N ALA A 42 4.67 3.29 5.49
CA ALA A 42 6.04 3.43 4.97
C ALA A 42 6.87 2.15 5.12
N GLU A 43 6.51 1.28 6.06
CA GLU A 43 7.28 0.07 6.32
C GLU A 43 6.76 -1.17 5.59
N LEU A 44 5.71 -1.04 4.81
CA LEU A 44 5.16 -2.19 4.09
C LEU A 44 6.01 -2.49 2.85
N ASP A 45 5.91 -3.71 2.36
CA ASP A 45 6.62 -4.11 1.16
C ASP A 45 5.77 -3.78 -0.06
N VAL A 46 6.38 -3.13 -1.04
CA VAL A 46 5.66 -2.64 -2.21
C VAL A 46 6.31 -3.22 -3.47
N TYR A 47 5.47 -3.74 -4.35
CA TYR A 47 5.90 -4.28 -5.63
C TYR A 47 5.16 -3.51 -6.72
N VAL A 48 5.90 -2.76 -7.51
CA VAL A 48 5.31 -1.94 -8.58
C VAL A 48 5.52 -2.62 -9.91
N ARG A 49 4.43 -2.84 -10.61
CA ARG A 49 4.49 -3.44 -11.92
C ARG A 49 3.38 -2.83 -12.73
N ALA A 50 3.68 -1.79 -13.47
CA ALA A 50 2.66 -1.03 -14.18
C ALA A 50 1.74 -1.94 -14.98
N PRO A 51 0.43 -1.72 -14.95
CA PRO A 51 -0.24 -0.59 -14.33
C PRO A 51 -0.56 -0.80 -12.85
N GLY A 52 -0.06 -1.83 -12.22
CA GLY A 52 -0.48 -2.21 -10.89
C GLY A 52 0.58 -2.03 -9.82
N THR A 53 0.12 -1.84 -8.60
CA THR A 53 0.95 -1.77 -7.41
C THR A 53 0.36 -2.73 -6.38
N VAL A 54 1.20 -3.58 -5.81
CA VAL A 54 0.78 -4.54 -4.80
C VAL A 54 1.53 -4.24 -3.52
N VAL A 55 0.80 -4.10 -2.41
CA VAL A 55 1.38 -3.85 -1.11
C VAL A 55 1.19 -5.08 -0.25
N ARG A 56 2.28 -5.59 0.31
CA ARG A 56 2.25 -6.80 1.12
C ARG A 56 2.71 -6.53 2.54
N CYS A 57 2.21 -7.36 3.44
CA CYS A 57 2.62 -7.32 4.83
C CYS A 57 4.08 -7.76 4.94
N ARG A 58 4.90 -6.96 5.63
CA ARG A 58 6.29 -7.31 5.81
C ARG A 58 6.47 -8.56 6.68
N THR A 59 5.52 -8.81 7.57
CA THR A 59 5.61 -9.92 8.49
C THR A 59 5.19 -11.25 7.89
N CYS A 60 4.03 -11.32 7.22
CA CYS A 60 3.51 -12.58 6.70
C CYS A 60 3.40 -12.63 5.18
N GLU A 61 3.71 -11.52 4.51
CA GLU A 61 3.70 -11.42 3.05
C GLU A 61 2.32 -11.51 2.40
N ALA A 62 1.27 -11.48 3.18
CA ALA A 62 -0.08 -11.46 2.62
C ALA A 62 -0.28 -10.14 1.87
N VAL A 63 -1.07 -10.20 0.80
CA VAL A 63 -1.39 -8.99 0.04
C VAL A 63 -2.34 -8.16 0.88
N LEU A 64 -1.96 -6.92 1.14
CA LEU A 64 -2.78 -5.99 1.92
C LEU A 64 -3.65 -5.14 1.01
N MET A 65 -3.07 -4.64 -0.07
CA MET A 65 -3.86 -3.86 -1.01
C MET A 65 -3.25 -3.93 -2.40
N ARG A 66 -4.08 -3.62 -3.37
CA ARG A 66 -3.68 -3.51 -4.76
C ARG A 66 -4.25 -2.24 -5.32
N VAL A 67 -3.47 -1.58 -6.16
CA VAL A 67 -3.90 -0.37 -6.85
C VAL A 67 -3.64 -0.58 -8.33
N VAL A 68 -4.67 -0.45 -9.15
CA VAL A 68 -4.51 -0.54 -10.59
C VAL A 68 -5.07 0.74 -11.19
N ARG A 69 -4.24 1.47 -11.92
CA ARG A 69 -4.65 2.74 -12.50
C ARG A 69 -4.94 2.57 -13.98
N GLY A 70 -6.19 2.77 -14.35
CA GLY A 70 -6.60 2.77 -15.74
C GLY A 70 -6.76 4.20 -16.24
N PRO A 71 -7.13 4.35 -17.53
CA PRO A 71 -7.23 5.70 -18.11
C PRO A 71 -8.36 6.54 -17.54
N GLU A 72 -9.43 5.90 -17.07
CA GLU A 72 -10.58 6.63 -16.56
C GLU A 72 -10.92 6.35 -15.13
N ARG A 73 -10.36 5.31 -14.55
CA ARG A 73 -10.67 4.96 -13.17
C ARG A 73 -9.53 4.19 -12.54
N THR A 74 -9.51 4.18 -11.24
CA THR A 74 -8.53 3.46 -10.46
C THR A 74 -9.27 2.40 -9.65
N TRP A 75 -8.74 1.19 -9.66
CA TRP A 75 -9.25 0.12 -8.81
C TRP A 75 -8.39 0.07 -7.56
N LEU A 76 -9.04 0.10 -6.42
CA LEU A 76 -8.35 0.10 -5.15
C LEU A 76 -8.93 -1.03 -4.31
N ASP A 77 -8.14 -2.07 -4.10
CA ASP A 77 -8.54 -3.24 -3.34
C ASP A 77 -7.81 -3.21 -2.00
N LEU A 78 -8.55 -3.05 -0.92
CA LEU A 78 -7.98 -2.98 0.42
C LEU A 78 -8.34 -4.22 1.24
N SER A 79 -8.71 -5.30 0.59
CA SER A 79 -9.29 -6.45 1.29
C SER A 79 -8.34 -7.16 2.24
N GLY A 80 -7.03 -6.94 2.11
CA GLY A 80 -6.07 -7.55 3.02
C GLY A 80 -5.83 -6.76 4.29
N LEU A 81 -6.41 -5.57 4.39
CA LEU A 81 -6.26 -4.72 5.57
C LEU A 81 -7.45 -4.91 6.50
N ARG A 82 -7.16 -5.19 7.77
CA ARG A 82 -8.17 -5.23 8.78
C ARG A 82 -8.57 -3.82 9.18
N CYS A 83 -7.61 -2.92 9.14
CA CYS A 83 -7.82 -1.54 9.55
C CYS A 83 -6.76 -0.68 8.90
N LEU A 84 -7.11 0.54 8.56
CA LEU A 84 -6.17 1.53 8.07
C LEU A 84 -6.49 2.83 8.80
N GLU A 85 -5.57 3.23 9.68
CA GLU A 85 -5.76 4.41 10.50
C GLU A 85 -5.13 5.59 9.80
N VAL A 86 -5.97 6.44 9.24
CA VAL A 86 -5.54 7.56 8.42
C VAL A 86 -5.26 8.77 9.29
N PRO A 87 -4.13 9.47 9.07
CA PRO A 87 -3.84 10.67 9.86
C PRO A 87 -4.93 11.72 9.68
N ALA A 88 -5.20 12.45 10.76
CA ALA A 88 -6.20 13.52 10.70
C ALA A 88 -5.69 14.65 9.82
N VAL A 89 -6.63 15.34 9.17
CA VAL A 89 -6.33 16.49 8.34
C VAL A 89 -6.78 17.73 9.12
N ASP A 90 -5.88 18.69 9.23
CA ASP A 90 -6.22 19.95 9.93
C ASP A 90 -6.79 20.97 9.00
#